data_04919d4253dc71cc54a604222fc53a22
#
_entry.id   04919d4253dc71cc54a604222fc53a22
#
_cell.length_a   1.000
_cell.length_b   1.000
_cell.length_c   1.000
_cell.angle_alpha   90.00
_cell.angle_beta   90.00
_cell.angle_gamma   90.00
#
_symmetry.space_group_name_H-M   'P 1'
#
loop_
_entity.id
_entity.type
_entity.pdbx_description
1 polymer ?
#
loop_
_entity_poly.entity_id
_entity_poly.type
_entity_poly.pdbx_seq_one_letter_code
_entity_poly.pdbx_strand_id
1 'polypeptide(L)'
;KFISENIYPNKNLNYYLCDDLSLETYIKLCKFGFISTSIILENNFYLLPEIQFEYAILDFNNLHISKKVKTLIKNSEYKFCINSNFQSVLNEIKKYHKDSWIEENYKKLLINLNKLKKNNSNFKLLSIELYDKNNEKLVSGEIGYMISKTYTSLTGFSSKSKVYNNWGKLQMVLLALYLEENRFDFWNLGHPYMQYKFDLGAKLYSRDEFLKRWLNSI
;
A
#
# COMPACT_ATOMS: atom_id res chain seq x y z
N LYS A 1 18.72 -15.43 7.50
CA LYS A 1 18.80 -16.84 7.92
C LYS A 1 17.57 -17.23 8.74
N PHE A 2 17.33 -16.66 9.94
CA PHE A 2 16.17 -17.05 10.78
C PHE A 2 14.81 -16.94 10.03
N ILE A 3 14.55 -15.82 9.35
CA ILE A 3 13.28 -15.58 8.63
C ILE A 3 13.08 -16.61 7.50
N SER A 4 14.11 -16.87 6.69
CA SER A 4 14.02 -17.80 5.57
C SER A 4 13.87 -19.27 6.00
N GLU A 5 14.40 -19.63 7.16
CA GLU A 5 14.39 -21.01 7.66
C GLU A 5 13.19 -21.32 8.55
N ASN A 6 12.64 -20.34 9.27
CA ASN A 6 11.60 -20.56 10.28
C ASN A 6 10.27 -19.86 9.99
N ILE A 7 10.29 -18.68 9.36
CA ILE A 7 9.09 -17.89 9.13
C ILE A 7 8.46 -18.20 7.76
N TYR A 8 9.23 -18.12 6.69
CA TYR A 8 8.69 -18.35 5.35
C TYR A 8 8.06 -19.73 5.17
N PRO A 9 8.66 -20.84 5.66
CA PRO A 9 8.06 -22.17 5.55
C PRO A 9 6.85 -22.38 6.46
N ASN A 10 6.65 -21.55 7.47
CA ASN A 10 5.57 -21.73 8.43
C ASN A 10 4.21 -21.44 7.79
N LYS A 11 3.41 -22.48 7.57
CA LYS A 11 2.06 -22.39 6.99
C LYS A 11 0.95 -22.28 8.05
N ASN A 12 1.29 -22.26 9.35
CA ASN A 12 0.33 -22.18 10.46
C ASN A 12 0.26 -20.78 11.06
N LEU A 13 1.27 -19.94 10.84
CA LEU A 13 1.38 -18.60 11.43
C LEU A 13 1.77 -17.58 10.36
N ASN A 14 1.07 -16.45 10.35
CA ASN A 14 1.34 -15.36 9.45
C ASN A 14 1.59 -14.02 10.17
N TYR A 15 1.15 -13.87 11.43
CA TYR A 15 1.34 -12.67 12.24
C TYR A 15 2.43 -12.88 13.30
N TYR A 16 3.20 -11.83 13.53
CA TYR A 16 4.27 -11.80 14.54
C TYR A 16 4.19 -10.49 15.32
N LEU A 17 4.65 -10.50 16.58
CA LEU A 17 4.77 -9.30 17.38
C LEU A 17 6.19 -8.75 17.29
N CYS A 18 6.30 -7.42 17.18
CA CYS A 18 7.57 -6.72 17.20
C CYS A 18 7.45 -5.47 18.08
N ASP A 19 8.29 -5.36 19.11
CA ASP A 19 8.36 -4.24 20.03
C ASP A 19 9.36 -3.16 19.60
N ASP A 20 10.20 -3.46 18.61
CA ASP A 20 11.13 -2.49 18.03
C ASP A 20 10.41 -1.61 16.99
N LEU A 21 10.18 -0.36 17.36
CA LEU A 21 9.52 0.67 16.53
C LEU A 21 10.50 1.52 15.73
N SER A 22 11.76 1.11 15.62
CA SER A 22 12.76 1.84 14.85
C SER A 22 12.43 1.85 13.36
N LEU A 23 12.81 2.94 12.69
CA LEU A 23 12.64 3.06 11.22
C LEU A 23 13.41 1.95 10.49
N GLU A 24 14.55 1.57 11.03
CA GLU A 24 15.41 0.53 10.46
C GLU A 24 14.72 -0.83 10.51
N THR A 25 14.13 -1.21 11.64
CA THR A 25 13.39 -2.48 11.78
C THR A 25 12.17 -2.51 10.89
N TYR A 26 11.39 -1.41 10.82
CA TYR A 26 10.25 -1.34 9.90
C TYR A 26 10.67 -1.57 8.44
N ILE A 27 11.74 -0.91 7.99
CA ILE A 27 12.26 -1.06 6.62
C ILE A 27 12.78 -2.49 6.39
N LYS A 28 13.45 -3.10 7.37
CA LYS A 28 13.89 -4.50 7.28
C LYS A 28 12.70 -5.45 7.12
N LEU A 29 11.65 -5.27 7.91
CA LEU A 29 10.42 -6.06 7.79
C LEU A 29 9.82 -5.94 6.39
N CYS A 30 9.68 -4.71 5.87
CA CYS A 30 9.22 -4.49 4.50
C CYS A 30 10.10 -5.21 3.47
N LYS A 31 11.44 -5.16 3.59
CA LYS A 31 12.36 -5.87 2.70
C LYS A 31 12.19 -7.39 2.75
N PHE A 32 11.84 -7.94 3.90
CA PHE A 32 11.52 -9.36 4.04
C PHE A 32 10.10 -9.73 3.58
N GLY A 33 9.36 -8.81 2.96
CA GLY A 33 8.04 -9.08 2.40
C GLY A 33 6.89 -8.98 3.41
N PHE A 34 7.16 -8.52 4.64
CA PHE A 34 6.11 -8.29 5.63
C PHE A 34 5.33 -7.01 5.31
N ILE A 35 4.03 -7.07 5.59
CA ILE A 35 3.17 -5.89 5.69
C ILE A 35 2.85 -5.70 7.17
N SER A 36 3.28 -4.58 7.73
CA SER A 36 3.13 -4.34 9.16
C SER A 36 1.97 -3.41 9.45
N THR A 37 1.08 -3.84 10.32
CA THR A 37 0.07 -3.02 11.00
C THR A 37 0.50 -2.75 12.43
N SER A 38 -0.39 -2.33 13.31
CA SER A 38 -0.09 -2.19 14.74
C SER A 38 -1.22 -2.74 15.60
N ILE A 39 -0.89 -3.06 16.84
CA ILE A 39 -1.81 -3.57 17.84
C ILE A 39 -1.41 -3.07 19.24
N ILE A 40 -2.40 -2.89 20.11
CA ILE A 40 -2.19 -2.64 21.54
C ILE A 40 -2.57 -3.92 22.28
N LEU A 41 -1.62 -4.47 23.03
CA LEU A 41 -1.82 -5.63 23.91
C LEU A 41 -1.35 -5.25 25.31
N GLU A 42 -2.20 -5.47 26.31
CA GLU A 42 -1.89 -5.17 27.73
C GLU A 42 -1.32 -3.75 27.93
N ASN A 43 -1.90 -2.76 27.27
CA ASN A 43 -1.47 -1.35 27.22
C ASN A 43 -0.09 -1.09 26.58
N ASN A 44 0.54 -2.09 25.99
CA ASN A 44 1.77 -1.93 25.22
C ASN A 44 1.48 -1.89 23.72
N PHE A 45 2.17 -1.00 23.02
CA PHE A 45 2.08 -0.87 21.58
C PHE A 45 3.10 -1.77 20.88
N TYR A 46 2.64 -2.53 19.89
CA TYR A 46 3.48 -3.39 19.05
C TYR A 46 3.24 -3.14 17.57
N LEU A 47 4.26 -3.30 16.75
CA LEU A 47 4.05 -3.61 15.35
C LEU A 47 3.53 -5.04 15.23
N LEU A 48 2.65 -5.25 14.26
CA LEU A 48 2.10 -6.55 13.91
C LEU A 48 2.49 -6.89 12.46
N PRO A 49 3.74 -7.32 12.23
CA PRO A 49 4.20 -7.75 10.92
C PRO A 49 3.45 -9.01 10.47
N GLU A 50 2.94 -8.97 9.26
CA GLU A 50 2.30 -10.11 8.63
C GLU A 50 3.07 -10.55 7.39
N ILE A 51 3.38 -11.84 7.31
CA ILE A 51 3.78 -12.51 6.08
C ILE A 51 2.58 -13.34 5.59
N GLN A 52 1.86 -12.82 4.62
CA GLN A 52 0.56 -13.36 4.21
C GLN A 52 0.70 -14.77 3.60
N PHE A 53 -0.35 -15.58 3.69
CA PHE A 53 -0.40 -16.88 3.02
C PHE A 53 -0.60 -16.72 1.51
N GLU A 54 -1.36 -15.70 1.12
CA GLU A 54 -1.71 -15.38 -0.24
C GLU A 54 -1.67 -13.87 -0.47
N TYR A 55 -1.31 -13.45 -1.67
CA TYR A 55 -1.16 -12.06 -2.07
C TYR A 55 -1.94 -11.78 -3.36
N ALA A 56 -2.57 -10.61 -3.43
CA ALA A 56 -3.07 -10.06 -4.69
C ALA A 56 -1.96 -9.22 -5.35
N ILE A 57 -1.46 -9.67 -6.49
CA ILE A 57 -0.37 -9.02 -7.23
C ILE A 57 -0.88 -8.57 -8.59
N LEU A 58 -0.63 -7.31 -8.94
CA LEU A 58 -0.91 -6.76 -10.25
C LEU A 58 0.37 -6.68 -11.08
N ASP A 59 0.41 -7.44 -12.15
CA ASP A 59 1.30 -7.22 -13.29
C ASP A 59 0.64 -6.23 -14.23
N PHE A 60 1.34 -5.18 -14.64
CA PHE A 60 0.74 -4.04 -15.34
C PHE A 60 0.14 -4.41 -16.70
N ASN A 61 0.69 -5.43 -17.37
CA ASN A 61 0.10 -5.97 -18.60
C ASN A 61 -1.27 -6.64 -18.40
N ASN A 62 -1.67 -6.92 -17.15
CA ASN A 62 -2.99 -7.43 -16.80
C ASN A 62 -3.96 -6.32 -16.34
N LEU A 63 -3.53 -5.05 -16.35
CA LEU A 63 -4.35 -3.93 -15.90
C LEU A 63 -5.67 -3.85 -16.67
N HIS A 64 -6.79 -3.96 -15.95
CA HIS A 64 -8.12 -3.79 -16.50
C HIS A 64 -8.70 -2.42 -16.16
N ILE A 65 -9.02 -1.65 -17.20
CA ILE A 65 -9.62 -0.32 -17.08
C ILE A 65 -11.07 -0.36 -17.53
N SER A 66 -12.00 -0.26 -16.60
CA SER A 66 -13.43 -0.28 -16.89
C SER A 66 -13.89 0.90 -17.73
N LYS A 67 -15.00 0.75 -18.48
CA LYS A 67 -15.59 1.84 -19.29
C LYS A 67 -15.83 3.12 -18.48
N LYS A 68 -16.32 2.99 -17.23
CA LYS A 68 -16.58 4.14 -16.36
C LYS A 68 -15.29 4.89 -16.00
N VAL A 69 -14.22 4.16 -15.69
CA VAL A 69 -12.90 4.79 -15.39
C VAL A 69 -12.32 5.42 -16.64
N LYS A 70 -12.43 4.79 -17.84
CA LYS A 70 -12.01 5.41 -19.11
C LYS A 70 -12.70 6.74 -19.36
N THR A 71 -14.00 6.85 -19.05
CA THR A 71 -14.75 8.11 -19.16
C THR A 71 -14.20 9.16 -18.19
N LEU A 72 -13.93 8.81 -16.94
CA LEU A 72 -13.34 9.74 -15.96
C LEU A 72 -11.95 10.24 -16.41
N ILE A 73 -11.12 9.35 -16.94
CA ILE A 73 -9.81 9.73 -17.51
C ILE A 73 -9.98 10.72 -18.64
N LYS A 74 -10.92 10.46 -19.59
CA LYS A 74 -11.20 11.35 -20.72
C LYS A 74 -11.68 12.74 -20.29
N ASN A 75 -12.53 12.82 -19.27
CA ASN A 75 -13.05 14.10 -18.76
C ASN A 75 -11.96 14.95 -18.10
N SER A 76 -10.92 14.31 -17.55
CA SER A 76 -9.73 14.99 -16.98
C SER A 76 -10.03 16.03 -15.89
N GLU A 77 -11.11 15.83 -15.13
CA GLU A 77 -11.54 16.71 -14.02
C GLU A 77 -10.82 16.42 -12.71
N TYR A 78 -9.77 15.61 -12.74
CA TYR A 78 -8.98 15.20 -11.60
C TYR A 78 -7.54 15.73 -11.66
N LYS A 79 -6.92 15.80 -10.48
CA LYS A 79 -5.46 16.01 -10.32
C LYS A 79 -4.89 14.84 -9.55
N PHE A 80 -3.99 14.09 -10.17
CA PHE A 80 -3.26 12.98 -9.57
C PHE A 80 -1.90 13.47 -9.08
N CYS A 81 -1.57 13.19 -7.81
CA CYS A 81 -0.33 13.59 -7.20
C CYS A 81 0.30 12.42 -6.43
N ILE A 82 1.62 12.47 -6.29
CA ILE A 82 2.39 11.52 -5.48
C ILE A 82 3.20 12.27 -4.45
N ASN A 83 3.00 11.93 -3.19
CA ASN A 83 3.69 12.49 -2.04
C ASN A 83 3.63 14.02 -1.94
N SER A 84 2.49 14.57 -2.36
CA SER A 84 2.22 16.02 -2.31
C SER A 84 1.76 16.46 -0.92
N ASN A 85 0.91 15.65 -0.27
CA ASN A 85 0.38 15.95 1.06
C ASN A 85 0.11 14.67 1.87
N PHE A 86 1.18 14.02 2.30
CA PHE A 86 1.15 12.79 3.09
C PHE A 86 0.26 12.88 4.33
N GLN A 87 0.35 14.02 5.05
CA GLN A 87 -0.40 14.23 6.28
C GLN A 87 -1.93 14.27 6.04
N SER A 88 -2.37 14.91 4.96
CA SER A 88 -3.79 14.96 4.60
C SER A 88 -4.31 13.56 4.27
N VAL A 89 -3.57 12.77 3.49
CA VAL A 89 -3.95 11.38 3.18
C VAL A 89 -4.06 10.55 4.45
N LEU A 90 -3.08 10.62 5.33
CA LEU A 90 -3.08 9.88 6.60
C LEU A 90 -4.27 10.26 7.50
N ASN A 91 -4.63 11.54 7.56
CA ASN A 91 -5.80 12.01 8.32
C ASN A 91 -7.13 11.50 7.70
N GLU A 92 -7.27 11.52 6.38
CA GLU A 92 -8.48 11.02 5.71
C GLU A 92 -8.60 9.49 5.84
N ILE A 93 -7.51 8.73 5.80
CA ILE A 93 -7.50 7.29 6.08
C ILE A 93 -8.00 7.01 7.51
N LYS A 94 -7.50 7.75 8.52
CA LYS A 94 -7.93 7.59 9.92
C LYS A 94 -9.42 7.88 10.10
N LYS A 95 -9.97 8.89 9.41
CA LYS A 95 -11.41 9.19 9.42
C LYS A 95 -12.25 8.11 8.70
N TYR A 96 -11.71 7.55 7.62
CA TYR A 96 -12.41 6.57 6.80
C TYR A 96 -12.56 5.22 7.51
N HIS A 97 -11.51 4.78 8.19
CA HIS A 97 -11.46 3.55 8.97
C HIS A 97 -11.68 3.88 10.46
N LYS A 98 -12.93 3.80 10.93
CA LYS A 98 -13.30 4.15 12.32
C LYS A 98 -12.53 3.36 13.37
N ASP A 99 -12.34 2.05 13.14
CA ASP A 99 -11.55 1.15 13.98
C ASP A 99 -10.15 0.95 13.38
N SER A 100 -9.47 2.08 13.20
CA SER A 100 -8.17 2.09 12.51
C SER A 100 -7.06 1.55 13.41
N TRP A 101 -6.31 0.57 12.89
CA TRP A 101 -5.05 0.11 13.48
C TRP A 101 -3.92 1.17 13.43
N ILE A 102 -4.21 2.36 12.88
CA ILE A 102 -3.26 3.50 12.84
C ILE A 102 -3.35 4.27 14.16
N GLU A 103 -2.73 3.72 15.17
CA GLU A 103 -2.54 4.35 16.46
C GLU A 103 -1.53 5.50 16.39
N GLU A 104 -1.48 6.38 17.40
CA GLU A 104 -0.63 7.57 17.37
C GLU A 104 0.88 7.24 17.24
N ASN A 105 1.33 6.14 17.84
CA ASN A 105 2.72 5.69 17.70
C ASN A 105 3.01 5.23 16.27
N TYR A 106 2.08 4.48 15.68
CA TYR A 106 2.21 4.05 14.28
C TYR A 106 2.15 5.24 13.32
N LYS A 107 1.26 6.19 13.57
CA LYS A 107 1.17 7.44 12.80
C LYS A 107 2.49 8.22 12.82
N LYS A 108 3.11 8.38 14.01
CA LYS A 108 4.43 9.01 14.15
C LYS A 108 5.50 8.25 13.35
N LEU A 109 5.51 6.92 13.42
CA LEU A 109 6.40 6.06 12.65
C LEU A 109 6.25 6.31 11.15
N LEU A 110 5.02 6.30 10.60
CA LEU A 110 4.76 6.55 9.19
C LEU A 110 5.21 7.96 8.75
N ILE A 111 4.95 8.99 9.55
CA ILE A 111 5.40 10.37 9.27
C ILE A 111 6.93 10.44 9.21
N ASN A 112 7.62 9.79 10.12
CA ASN A 112 9.09 9.77 10.15
C ASN A 112 9.66 8.99 8.96
N LEU A 113 9.05 7.85 8.58
CA LEU A 113 9.44 7.09 7.39
C LEU A 113 9.26 7.91 6.10
N ASN A 114 8.17 8.67 5.99
CA ASN A 114 7.91 9.52 4.82
C ASN A 114 8.95 10.65 4.69
N LYS A 115 9.47 11.16 5.82
CA LYS A 115 10.49 12.23 5.87
C LYS A 115 11.92 11.75 5.60
N LEU A 116 12.15 10.44 5.54
CA LEU A 116 13.51 9.93 5.28
C LEU A 116 14.02 10.44 3.94
N LYS A 117 15.14 11.18 4.01
CA LYS A 117 15.86 11.60 2.81
C LYS A 117 16.55 10.39 2.16
N LYS A 118 16.77 10.47 0.86
CA LYS A 118 17.30 9.41 -0.03
C LYS A 118 18.67 8.79 0.33
N ASN A 119 19.20 8.99 1.51
CA ASN A 119 20.53 8.50 1.86
C ASN A 119 20.49 7.01 2.18
N ASN A 120 20.78 6.17 1.18
CA ASN A 120 21.15 4.74 1.26
C ASN A 120 20.03 3.69 1.40
N SER A 121 18.75 3.98 1.28
CA SER A 121 17.79 2.88 1.21
C SER A 121 16.94 2.98 -0.07
N ASN A 122 16.81 1.84 -0.77
CA ASN A 122 15.86 1.70 -1.89
C ASN A 122 14.40 1.76 -1.41
N PHE A 123 14.16 2.21 -0.17
CA PHE A 123 12.83 2.31 0.45
C PHE A 123 12.31 3.75 0.42
N LYS A 124 11.04 3.91 0.06
CA LYS A 124 10.29 5.17 0.21
C LYS A 124 8.86 4.88 0.62
N LEU A 125 8.42 5.52 1.70
CA LEU A 125 6.99 5.58 2.04
C LEU A 125 6.38 6.81 1.35
N LEU A 126 5.26 6.61 0.65
CA LEU A 126 4.61 7.63 -0.17
C LEU A 126 3.12 7.70 0.11
N SER A 127 2.53 8.86 -0.13
CA SER A 127 1.10 9.01 -0.34
C SER A 127 0.78 9.13 -1.82
N ILE A 128 -0.39 8.63 -2.20
CA ILE A 128 -1.00 8.78 -3.51
C ILE A 128 -2.27 9.60 -3.31
N GLU A 129 -2.44 10.64 -4.08
CA GLU A 129 -3.55 11.58 -3.90
C GLU A 129 -4.33 11.76 -5.21
N LEU A 130 -5.65 11.76 -5.11
CA LEU A 130 -6.55 12.13 -6.19
C LEU A 130 -7.46 13.26 -5.74
N TYR A 131 -7.30 14.41 -6.36
CA TYR A 131 -8.10 15.61 -6.11
C TYR A 131 -9.13 15.83 -7.23
N ASP A 132 -10.28 16.38 -6.87
CA ASP A 132 -11.19 17.02 -7.80
C ASP A 132 -10.60 18.41 -8.18
N LYS A 133 -10.38 18.64 -9.46
CA LYS A 133 -9.82 19.92 -9.96
C LYS A 133 -10.71 21.12 -9.72
N ASN A 134 -12.03 20.92 -9.66
CA ASN A 134 -12.99 22.02 -9.62
C ASN A 134 -13.07 22.66 -8.22
N ASN A 135 -12.82 21.87 -7.17
CA ASN A 135 -12.94 22.34 -5.79
C ASN A 135 -11.71 22.00 -4.92
N GLU A 136 -10.65 21.48 -5.53
CA GLU A 136 -9.41 21.08 -4.88
C GLU A 136 -9.57 20.06 -3.72
N LYS A 137 -10.69 19.35 -3.69
CA LYS A 137 -11.00 18.36 -2.67
C LYS A 137 -10.20 17.09 -2.87
N LEU A 138 -9.53 16.61 -1.83
CA LEU A 138 -8.92 15.28 -1.78
C LEU A 138 -10.04 14.23 -1.71
N VAL A 139 -10.21 13.48 -2.80
CA VAL A 139 -11.34 12.54 -3.00
C VAL A 139 -10.97 11.10 -2.71
N SER A 140 -9.76 10.71 -3.06
CA SER A 140 -9.24 9.38 -2.83
C SER A 140 -7.74 9.44 -2.60
N GLY A 141 -7.22 8.49 -1.87
CA GLY A 141 -5.78 8.40 -1.65
C GLY A 141 -5.40 7.12 -0.91
N GLU A 142 -4.12 6.81 -0.94
CA GLU A 142 -3.55 5.70 -0.21
C GLU A 142 -2.14 6.02 0.29
N ILE A 143 -1.69 5.24 1.25
CA ILE A 143 -0.30 5.16 1.68
C ILE A 143 0.24 3.81 1.27
N GLY A 144 1.42 3.81 0.67
CA GLY A 144 2.16 2.63 0.29
C GLY A 144 3.66 2.88 0.30
N TYR A 145 4.43 1.84 0.07
CA TYR A 145 5.88 1.97 0.01
C TYR A 145 6.48 1.36 -1.25
N MET A 146 7.57 1.96 -1.68
CA MET A 146 8.41 1.47 -2.77
C MET A 146 9.65 0.82 -2.19
N ILE A 147 10.01 -0.34 -2.72
CA ILE A 147 11.34 -0.95 -2.52
C ILE A 147 11.87 -1.36 -3.88
N SER A 148 13.02 -0.80 -4.26
CA SER A 148 13.61 -1.02 -5.59
C SER A 148 12.58 -0.79 -6.69
N LYS A 149 12.16 -1.84 -7.40
CA LYS A 149 11.18 -1.79 -8.49
C LYS A 149 9.80 -2.34 -8.11
N THR A 150 9.48 -2.39 -6.82
CA THR A 150 8.17 -2.87 -6.35
C THR A 150 7.43 -1.78 -5.61
N TYR A 151 6.10 -1.80 -5.67
CA TYR A 151 5.24 -0.97 -4.85
C TYR A 151 4.29 -1.86 -4.05
N THR A 152 4.09 -1.53 -2.77
CA THR A 152 3.15 -2.22 -1.88
C THR A 152 2.17 -1.22 -1.29
N SER A 153 0.88 -1.46 -1.49
CA SER A 153 -0.18 -0.71 -0.81
C SER A 153 -0.29 -1.13 0.67
N LEU A 154 -0.40 -0.15 1.56
CA LEU A 154 -0.69 -0.38 2.98
C LEU A 154 -2.18 -0.18 3.27
N THR A 155 -2.70 1.00 2.97
CA THR A 155 -4.06 1.39 3.28
C THR A 155 -4.48 2.60 2.48
N GLY A 156 -5.77 2.75 2.23
CA GLY A 156 -6.30 3.87 1.46
C GLY A 156 -7.73 4.24 1.86
N PHE A 157 -8.22 5.30 1.26
CA PHE A 157 -9.59 5.76 1.39
C PHE A 157 -10.15 6.23 0.06
N SER A 158 -11.46 6.27 -0.04
CA SER A 158 -12.17 6.89 -1.16
C SER A 158 -13.46 7.51 -0.66
N SER A 159 -13.80 8.69 -1.17
CA SER A 159 -15.03 9.38 -0.83
C SER A 159 -16.26 8.50 -1.06
N LYS A 160 -17.15 8.46 -0.07
CA LYS A 160 -18.44 7.75 -0.13
C LYS A 160 -19.53 8.55 -0.85
N SER A 161 -19.25 9.79 -1.26
CA SER A 161 -20.21 10.64 -2.00
C SER A 161 -20.49 10.07 -3.38
N LYS A 162 -21.77 10.04 -3.78
CA LYS A 162 -22.21 9.56 -5.09
C LYS A 162 -21.59 10.34 -6.25
N VAL A 163 -21.25 11.60 -6.06
CA VAL A 163 -20.58 12.46 -7.07
C VAL A 163 -19.23 11.88 -7.46
N TYR A 164 -18.52 11.24 -6.50
CA TYR A 164 -17.21 10.66 -6.71
C TYR A 164 -17.24 9.14 -6.94
N ASN A 165 -18.34 8.64 -7.49
CA ASN A 165 -18.44 7.21 -7.81
C ASN A 165 -17.34 6.78 -8.81
N ASN A 166 -16.66 5.67 -8.54
CA ASN A 166 -15.51 5.14 -9.27
C ASN A 166 -14.20 5.94 -9.17
N TRP A 167 -14.11 7.01 -8.37
CA TRP A 167 -12.87 7.77 -8.21
C TRP A 167 -11.79 6.99 -7.46
N GLY A 168 -12.16 6.12 -6.53
CA GLY A 168 -11.19 5.18 -5.94
C GLY A 168 -10.59 4.21 -6.96
N LYS A 169 -11.42 3.69 -7.89
CA LYS A 169 -10.92 2.86 -9.01
C LYS A 169 -10.07 3.70 -9.99
N LEU A 170 -10.42 4.94 -10.23
CA LEU A 170 -9.63 5.87 -11.03
C LEU A 170 -8.24 6.09 -10.42
N GLN A 171 -8.16 6.35 -9.10
CA GLN A 171 -6.88 6.53 -8.40
C GLN A 171 -5.99 5.31 -8.57
N MET A 172 -6.53 4.10 -8.40
CA MET A 172 -5.77 2.86 -8.57
C MET A 172 -5.28 2.66 -10.00
N VAL A 173 -6.11 2.96 -11.00
CA VAL A 173 -5.71 2.87 -12.42
C VAL A 173 -4.60 3.87 -12.73
N LEU A 174 -4.71 5.11 -12.26
CA LEU A 174 -3.68 6.13 -12.48
C LEU A 174 -2.36 5.75 -11.81
N LEU A 175 -2.42 5.16 -10.61
CA LEU A 175 -1.23 4.63 -9.93
C LEU A 175 -0.61 3.47 -10.72
N ALA A 176 -1.42 2.52 -11.22
CA ALA A 176 -0.91 1.41 -12.03
C ALA A 176 -0.18 1.91 -13.28
N LEU A 177 -0.78 2.85 -14.01
CA LEU A 177 -0.17 3.47 -15.20
C LEU A 177 1.14 4.19 -14.84
N TYR A 178 1.16 4.93 -13.74
CA TYR A 178 2.37 5.59 -13.25
C TYR A 178 3.48 4.58 -12.92
N LEU A 179 3.15 3.50 -12.23
CA LEU A 179 4.12 2.45 -11.85
C LEU A 179 4.67 1.76 -13.09
N GLU A 180 3.83 1.44 -14.08
CA GLU A 180 4.23 0.86 -15.37
C GLU A 180 5.18 1.77 -16.14
N GLU A 181 4.82 3.05 -16.29
CA GLU A 181 5.64 4.07 -16.99
C GLU A 181 7.02 4.23 -16.32
N ASN A 182 7.08 4.13 -14.99
CA ASN A 182 8.31 4.18 -14.21
C ASN A 182 9.02 2.83 -14.08
N ARG A 183 8.64 1.82 -14.86
CA ARG A 183 9.29 0.51 -14.99
C ARG A 183 9.37 -0.26 -13.68
N PHE A 184 8.27 -0.22 -12.89
CA PHE A 184 8.10 -1.11 -11.76
C PHE A 184 7.83 -2.54 -12.24
N ASP A 185 8.30 -3.53 -11.51
CA ASP A 185 8.12 -4.94 -11.86
C ASP A 185 6.70 -5.42 -11.62
N PHE A 186 6.10 -5.01 -10.49
CA PHE A 186 4.73 -5.33 -10.11
C PHE A 186 4.24 -4.46 -8.94
N TRP A 187 2.92 -4.52 -8.71
CA TRP A 187 2.27 -3.90 -7.57
C TRP A 187 1.71 -4.96 -6.62
N ASN A 188 2.22 -4.99 -5.38
CA ASN A 188 1.66 -5.79 -4.29
C ASN A 188 0.46 -5.06 -3.66
N LEU A 189 -0.74 -5.56 -3.89
CA LEU A 189 -1.99 -5.03 -3.35
C LEU A 189 -2.34 -5.63 -1.97
N GLY A 190 -1.49 -6.50 -1.43
CA GLY A 190 -1.70 -7.16 -0.15
C GLY A 190 -2.79 -8.24 -0.18
N HIS A 191 -3.61 -8.31 0.88
CA HIS A 191 -4.64 -9.36 1.04
C HIS A 191 -5.55 -9.55 -0.17
N PRO A 192 -5.85 -10.81 -0.58
CA PRO A 192 -6.68 -11.11 -1.75
C PRO A 192 -8.20 -11.02 -1.49
N TYR A 193 -8.65 -10.64 -0.28
CA TYR A 193 -10.07 -10.75 0.11
C TYR A 193 -11.01 -9.72 -0.53
N MET A 194 -10.49 -8.76 -1.29
CA MET A 194 -11.28 -7.67 -1.84
C MET A 194 -11.40 -7.80 -3.36
N GLN A 195 -12.61 -8.06 -3.85
CA GLN A 195 -12.91 -8.29 -5.27
C GLN A 195 -12.39 -7.19 -6.20
N TYR A 196 -12.40 -5.92 -5.76
CA TYR A 196 -11.94 -4.81 -6.59
C TYR A 196 -10.47 -4.93 -7.08
N LYS A 197 -9.62 -5.68 -6.35
CA LYS A 197 -8.24 -5.94 -6.73
C LYS A 197 -8.17 -6.83 -7.97
N PHE A 198 -9.02 -7.85 -8.01
CA PHE A 198 -9.16 -8.76 -9.15
C PHE A 198 -9.87 -8.07 -10.32
N ASP A 199 -10.85 -7.21 -10.05
CA ASP A 199 -11.47 -6.34 -11.07
C ASP A 199 -10.44 -5.42 -11.74
N LEU A 200 -9.39 -5.02 -11.01
CA LEU A 200 -8.26 -4.22 -11.53
C LEU A 200 -7.31 -5.06 -12.40
N GLY A 201 -7.35 -6.38 -12.30
CA GLY A 201 -6.49 -7.31 -13.03
C GLY A 201 -5.45 -8.04 -12.18
N ALA A 202 -5.49 -7.89 -10.84
CA ALA A 202 -4.59 -8.63 -9.97
C ALA A 202 -4.82 -10.15 -10.07
N LYS A 203 -3.77 -10.91 -9.82
CA LYS A 203 -3.80 -12.37 -9.71
C LYS A 203 -3.43 -12.80 -8.30
N LEU A 204 -3.90 -13.98 -7.93
CA LEU A 204 -3.57 -14.61 -6.65
C LEU A 204 -2.20 -15.28 -6.75
N TYR A 205 -1.37 -15.03 -5.75
CA TYR A 205 -0.07 -15.66 -5.57
C TYR A 205 0.00 -16.28 -4.17
N SER A 206 0.46 -17.51 -4.07
CA SER A 206 0.84 -18.10 -2.78
C SER A 206 2.04 -17.36 -2.16
N ARG A 207 2.26 -17.52 -0.84
CA ARG A 207 3.42 -16.96 -0.15
C ARG A 207 4.73 -17.33 -0.86
N ASP A 208 4.88 -18.58 -1.26
CA ASP A 208 6.13 -19.08 -1.86
C ASP A 208 6.40 -18.44 -3.24
N GLU A 209 5.35 -18.33 -4.08
CA GLU A 209 5.42 -17.66 -5.38
C GLU A 209 5.72 -16.16 -5.22
N PHE A 210 5.03 -15.50 -4.28
CA PHE A 210 5.27 -14.09 -3.97
C PHE A 210 6.70 -13.86 -3.50
N LEU A 211 7.18 -14.61 -2.50
CA LEU A 211 8.52 -14.44 -1.94
C LEU A 211 9.62 -14.70 -2.96
N LYS A 212 9.47 -15.72 -3.79
CA LYS A 212 10.42 -15.97 -4.90
C LYS A 212 10.53 -14.75 -5.81
N ARG A 213 9.42 -14.14 -6.14
CA ARG A 213 9.36 -12.96 -7.01
C ARG A 213 9.85 -11.70 -6.29
N TRP A 214 9.40 -11.50 -5.05
CA TRP A 214 9.75 -10.35 -4.22
C TRP A 214 11.25 -10.23 -4.01
N LEU A 215 11.90 -11.30 -3.55
CA LEU A 215 13.33 -11.31 -3.26
C LEU A 215 14.22 -11.14 -4.50
N ASN A 216 13.71 -11.38 -5.69
CA ASN A 216 14.42 -11.12 -6.95
C ASN A 216 14.26 -9.67 -7.43
N SER A 217 13.28 -8.92 -6.93
CA SER A 217 12.98 -7.55 -7.38
C SER A 217 13.46 -6.44 -6.44
N ILE A 218 13.99 -6.80 -5.24
CA ILE A 218 14.43 -5.83 -4.22
C ILE A 218 15.94 -5.77 -4.05
#